data_4c426473fd06ec4f71a5e79d43d5e502
#
_entry.id   4c426473fd06ec4f71a5e79d43d5e502
#
_cell.length_a   1.000
_cell.length_b   1.000
_cell.length_c   1.000
_cell.angle_alpha   90.00
_cell.angle_beta   90.00
_cell.angle_gamma   90.00
#
_symmetry.space_group_name_H-M   'P 1'
#
loop_
_entity.id
_entity.type
_entity.pdbx_description
1 polymer ?
#
loop_
_entity_poly.entity_id
_entity_poly.type
_entity_poly.pdbx_seq_one_letter_code
_entity_poly.pdbx_strand_id
1 'polypeptide(L)'
;MRKGFCVAPFRNAEFFHDGKVWQCVSGGWSEEEKRWVNAWITCGPSGNSLEDEWDDIWNGEVAQKLRQSMHDGDFKYCDSTECGFLNRWYNEDVDETIYDNGYFPIYDESTFHKLWNAKEINPNGEEKWKKIISEKMVKLPWGPECVIFSHDRSCNLKCPSCRLDYIQTTGKERENSEKIQKVILCDAMDDANELYITASGDGFGGEFWRNLLKSINMEKYPDTRNLHLHTNANGWTKKMWNSLSNLHDIPRITAEISIDACTEETYNKIRVGGKWKTLHKNLHFIFTEIPNLDFVRMTFVVQDNNYKEMVGFIKMSDYFQKLNNMRTEVNFIHINNWGTFTENVWKTKNINNKSHSEYKDFISEIENVKSLRNKYKNLEIYTNI
;
A
#
# COMPACT_ATOMS: atom_id res chain seq x y z
N MET A 1 17.35 -1.51 -23.55
CA MET A 1 16.83 -1.36 -22.19
C MET A 1 17.45 -2.44 -21.31
N ARG A 2 17.71 -2.15 -20.04
CA ARG A 2 18.20 -3.12 -19.05
C ARG A 2 17.14 -4.21 -18.85
N LYS A 3 17.52 -5.48 -19.03
CA LYS A 3 16.63 -6.60 -18.77
C LYS A 3 16.52 -6.86 -17.28
N GLY A 4 15.35 -7.29 -16.83
CA GLY A 4 15.11 -7.64 -15.43
C GLY A 4 13.90 -8.55 -15.29
N PHE A 5 13.72 -9.11 -14.11
CA PHE A 5 12.61 -9.98 -13.75
C PHE A 5 11.86 -9.35 -12.57
N CYS A 6 10.59 -9.00 -12.78
CA CYS A 6 9.75 -8.48 -11.70
C CYS A 6 8.96 -9.60 -11.03
N VAL A 7 9.07 -9.71 -9.71
CA VAL A 7 8.38 -10.76 -8.93
C VAL A 7 6.90 -10.46 -8.67
N ALA A 8 6.46 -9.21 -8.81
CA ALA A 8 5.11 -8.81 -8.43
C ALA A 8 3.99 -9.65 -9.08
N PRO A 9 4.01 -9.96 -10.39
CA PRO A 9 2.94 -10.75 -11.02
C PRO A 9 2.88 -12.23 -10.59
N PHE A 10 3.92 -12.71 -9.93
CA PHE A 10 3.99 -14.09 -9.42
C PHE A 10 3.63 -14.18 -7.94
N ARG A 11 3.51 -13.03 -7.28
CA ARG A 11 3.40 -12.93 -5.84
C ARG A 11 2.09 -12.30 -5.38
N ASN A 12 1.58 -11.29 -6.09
CA ASN A 12 0.52 -10.42 -5.61
C ASN A 12 -0.84 -10.72 -6.25
N ALA A 13 -1.91 -10.61 -5.47
CA ALA A 13 -3.27 -10.48 -5.97
C ALA A 13 -3.98 -9.35 -5.20
N GLU A 14 -4.36 -8.28 -5.90
CA GLU A 14 -5.13 -7.17 -5.34
C GLU A 14 -6.56 -7.22 -5.85
N PHE A 15 -7.52 -7.22 -4.91
CA PHE A 15 -8.96 -7.33 -5.18
C PHE A 15 -9.62 -5.96 -5.03
N PHE A 16 -10.23 -5.45 -6.09
CA PHE A 16 -10.93 -4.17 -6.10
C PHE A 16 -12.43 -4.31 -5.84
N HIS A 17 -13.06 -3.21 -5.47
CA HIS A 17 -14.49 -3.15 -5.14
C HIS A 17 -15.43 -3.41 -6.33
N ASP A 18 -14.95 -3.32 -7.56
CA ASP A 18 -15.66 -3.68 -8.79
C ASP A 18 -15.45 -5.14 -9.22
N GLY A 19 -14.79 -5.94 -8.36
CA GLY A 19 -14.47 -7.34 -8.59
C GLY A 19 -13.17 -7.60 -9.34
N LYS A 20 -12.59 -6.59 -9.98
CA LYS A 20 -11.34 -6.76 -10.73
C LYS A 20 -10.20 -7.19 -9.84
N VAL A 21 -9.38 -8.11 -10.36
CA VAL A 21 -8.18 -8.61 -9.68
C VAL A 21 -6.94 -8.23 -10.49
N TRP A 22 -5.95 -7.70 -9.78
CA TRP A 22 -4.68 -7.27 -10.38
C TRP A 22 -3.50 -7.99 -9.72
N GLN A 23 -2.53 -8.39 -10.53
CA GLN A 23 -1.32 -9.07 -10.05
C GLN A 23 -0.14 -8.13 -9.79
N CYS A 24 -0.38 -6.85 -9.82
CA CYS A 24 0.59 -5.83 -9.45
C CYS A 24 -0.11 -4.75 -8.62
N VAL A 25 0.50 -4.41 -7.50
CA VAL A 25 -0.02 -3.38 -6.60
C VAL A 25 0.24 -2.02 -7.21
N SER A 26 -0.78 -1.42 -7.74
CA SER A 26 -0.68 -0.03 -8.15
C SER A 26 -2.01 0.51 -8.64
N GLY A 27 -2.25 1.73 -8.39
CA GLY A 27 -3.43 2.39 -8.86
C GLY A 27 -3.16 3.83 -9.24
N GLY A 28 -3.84 4.29 -10.26
CA GLY A 28 -3.90 5.68 -10.67
C GLY A 28 -5.33 6.06 -10.98
N TRP A 29 -5.64 7.36 -10.87
CA TRP A 29 -6.92 7.87 -11.33
C TRP A 29 -6.90 8.01 -12.84
N SER A 30 -7.83 7.38 -13.53
CA SER A 30 -8.05 7.60 -14.96
C SER A 30 -9.02 8.76 -15.18
N GLU A 31 -8.56 9.82 -15.80
CA GLU A 31 -9.44 10.94 -16.21
C GLU A 31 -10.42 10.51 -17.30
N GLU A 32 -10.02 9.59 -18.18
CA GLU A 32 -10.87 9.05 -19.24
C GLU A 32 -12.03 8.22 -18.67
N GLU A 33 -11.69 7.28 -17.77
CA GLU A 33 -12.68 6.37 -17.17
C GLU A 33 -13.38 6.96 -15.94
N LYS A 34 -12.93 8.12 -15.43
CA LYS A 34 -13.44 8.77 -14.21
C LYS A 34 -13.47 7.83 -12.99
N ARG A 35 -12.47 6.91 -12.91
CA ARG A 35 -12.35 5.95 -11.84
C ARG A 35 -10.89 5.57 -11.58
N TRP A 36 -10.68 4.91 -10.48
CA TRP A 36 -9.40 4.30 -10.16
C TRP A 36 -9.12 3.12 -11.09
N VAL A 37 -7.96 3.12 -11.72
CA VAL A 37 -7.48 2.02 -12.56
C VAL A 37 -6.05 1.68 -12.17
N ASN A 38 -5.61 0.46 -12.51
CA ASN A 38 -4.19 0.15 -12.44
C ASN A 38 -3.50 0.78 -13.65
N ALA A 39 -2.82 1.90 -13.43
CA ALA A 39 -2.11 2.62 -14.48
C ALA A 39 -0.76 1.98 -14.84
N TRP A 40 -0.23 1.07 -14.01
CA TRP A 40 1.10 0.48 -14.21
C TRP A 40 1.07 -0.75 -15.12
N ILE A 41 -0.10 -1.36 -15.32
CA ILE A 41 -0.29 -2.53 -16.18
C ILE A 41 -1.23 -2.16 -17.32
N THR A 42 -0.76 -2.37 -18.55
CA THR A 42 -1.50 -2.01 -19.78
C THR A 42 -2.31 -3.15 -20.37
N CYS A 43 -2.13 -4.41 -19.91
CA CYS A 43 -2.89 -5.56 -20.41
C CYS A 43 -4.25 -5.78 -19.71
N GLY A 44 -4.61 -4.91 -18.76
CA GLY A 44 -5.86 -5.01 -18.01
C GLY A 44 -5.77 -5.89 -16.75
N PRO A 45 -6.91 -6.03 -16.01
CA PRO A 45 -7.01 -6.92 -14.87
C PRO A 45 -6.88 -8.38 -15.30
N SER A 46 -6.43 -9.23 -14.37
CA SER A 46 -6.31 -10.68 -14.62
C SER A 46 -7.68 -11.37 -14.75
N GLY A 47 -8.73 -10.79 -14.19
CA GLY A 47 -10.10 -11.25 -14.25
C GLY A 47 -11.00 -10.48 -13.26
N ASN A 48 -12.23 -10.98 -13.07
CA ASN A 48 -13.22 -10.38 -12.18
C ASN A 48 -13.76 -11.43 -11.20
N SER A 49 -13.45 -11.30 -9.93
CA SER A 49 -13.86 -12.22 -8.86
C SER A 49 -15.38 -12.29 -8.58
N LEU A 50 -16.18 -11.45 -9.24
CA LEU A 50 -17.64 -11.54 -9.23
C LEU A 50 -18.21 -12.42 -10.35
N GLU A 51 -17.41 -12.75 -11.37
CA GLU A 51 -17.83 -13.36 -12.63
C GLU A 51 -17.02 -14.60 -13.00
N ASP A 52 -15.70 -14.62 -12.67
CA ASP A 52 -14.74 -15.62 -13.12
C ASP A 52 -14.38 -16.60 -11.99
N GLU A 53 -13.99 -17.81 -12.34
CA GLU A 53 -13.41 -18.78 -11.41
C GLU A 53 -11.96 -18.38 -11.03
N TRP A 54 -11.53 -18.73 -9.81
CA TRP A 54 -10.23 -18.29 -9.28
C TRP A 54 -9.03 -18.71 -10.17
N ASP A 55 -9.02 -19.94 -10.70
CA ASP A 55 -7.90 -20.38 -11.55
C ASP A 55 -7.84 -19.60 -12.88
N ASP A 56 -8.97 -19.21 -13.43
CA ASP A 56 -9.05 -18.36 -14.63
C ASP A 56 -8.55 -16.94 -14.35
N ILE A 57 -8.71 -16.45 -13.11
CA ILE A 57 -8.15 -15.17 -12.68
C ILE A 57 -6.64 -15.30 -12.47
N TRP A 58 -6.21 -16.27 -11.63
CA TRP A 58 -4.82 -16.36 -11.21
C TRP A 58 -3.90 -16.91 -12.31
N ASN A 59 -4.38 -17.84 -13.12
CA ASN A 59 -3.63 -18.50 -14.17
C ASN A 59 -4.18 -18.27 -15.59
N GLY A 60 -5.13 -17.35 -15.78
CA GLY A 60 -5.72 -17.03 -17.06
C GLY A 60 -4.77 -16.32 -18.03
N GLU A 61 -5.28 -16.03 -19.22
CA GLU A 61 -4.48 -15.51 -20.32
C GLU A 61 -3.73 -14.21 -20.01
N VAL A 62 -4.40 -13.27 -19.32
CA VAL A 62 -3.79 -11.97 -18.95
C VAL A 62 -2.66 -12.17 -17.95
N ALA A 63 -2.87 -13.02 -16.95
CA ALA A 63 -1.86 -13.36 -15.95
C ALA A 63 -0.63 -13.98 -16.58
N GLN A 64 -0.84 -14.94 -17.49
CA GLN A 64 0.25 -15.60 -18.21
C GLN A 64 1.03 -14.65 -19.13
N LYS A 65 0.32 -13.79 -19.88
CA LYS A 65 0.98 -12.75 -20.72
C LYS A 65 1.85 -11.81 -19.89
N LEU A 66 1.34 -11.37 -18.77
CA LEU A 66 2.08 -10.48 -17.87
C LEU A 66 3.33 -11.18 -17.33
N ARG A 67 3.20 -12.42 -16.82
CA ARG A 67 4.34 -13.22 -16.32
C ARG A 67 5.34 -13.55 -17.42
N GLN A 68 4.87 -13.84 -18.64
CA GLN A 68 5.77 -14.08 -19.77
C GLN A 68 6.65 -12.85 -20.07
N SER A 69 6.10 -11.64 -20.03
CA SER A 69 6.89 -10.42 -20.25
C SER A 69 7.98 -10.20 -19.18
N MET A 70 7.77 -10.74 -17.96
CA MET A 70 8.83 -10.73 -16.92
C MET A 70 9.95 -11.71 -17.27
N HIS A 71 9.63 -12.91 -17.78
CA HIS A 71 10.65 -13.88 -18.25
C HIS A 71 11.41 -13.40 -19.48
N ASP A 72 10.76 -12.65 -20.34
CA ASP A 72 11.39 -12.05 -21.52
C ASP A 72 12.26 -10.81 -21.14
N GLY A 73 12.01 -10.27 -19.97
CA GLY A 73 12.71 -9.08 -19.44
C GLY A 73 12.42 -7.80 -20.21
N ASP A 74 11.32 -7.76 -20.96
CA ASP A 74 10.92 -6.63 -21.81
C ASP A 74 9.88 -5.72 -21.16
N PHE A 75 9.21 -6.20 -20.10
CA PHE A 75 8.16 -5.48 -19.38
C PHE A 75 7.06 -4.91 -20.28
N LYS A 76 6.76 -5.60 -21.38
CA LYS A 76 5.88 -5.14 -22.47
C LYS A 76 4.53 -4.61 -22.00
N TYR A 77 4.00 -5.12 -20.91
CA TYR A 77 2.70 -4.75 -20.35
C TYR A 77 2.80 -3.84 -19.11
N CYS A 78 3.97 -3.26 -18.87
CA CYS A 78 4.19 -2.31 -17.78
C CYS A 78 4.42 -0.91 -18.32
N ASP A 79 3.81 0.09 -17.70
CA ASP A 79 4.07 1.49 -18.00
C ASP A 79 5.28 1.99 -17.20
N SER A 80 6.39 2.26 -17.91
CA SER A 80 7.63 2.72 -17.26
C SER A 80 7.55 4.18 -16.76
N THR A 81 6.56 4.95 -17.19
CA THR A 81 6.35 6.33 -16.72
C THR A 81 5.57 6.36 -15.42
N GLU A 82 4.65 5.41 -15.25
CA GLU A 82 3.78 5.30 -14.09
C GLU A 82 4.36 4.38 -13.00
N CYS A 83 5.02 3.28 -13.40
CA CYS A 83 5.64 2.36 -12.46
C CYS A 83 6.96 2.91 -11.90
N GLY A 84 6.94 3.42 -10.67
CA GLY A 84 8.13 3.99 -10.02
C GLY A 84 9.29 2.99 -9.90
N PHE A 85 9.03 1.68 -9.73
CA PHE A 85 10.07 0.65 -9.70
C PHE A 85 10.73 0.49 -11.06
N LEU A 86 9.93 0.44 -12.14
CA LEU A 86 10.45 0.28 -13.48
C LEU A 86 11.15 1.56 -13.99
N ASN A 87 10.61 2.72 -13.63
CA ASN A 87 11.25 4.00 -13.89
C ASN A 87 12.64 4.06 -13.24
N ARG A 88 12.73 3.69 -11.97
CA ARG A 88 13.99 3.63 -11.24
C ARG A 88 14.95 2.61 -11.83
N TRP A 89 14.45 1.42 -12.21
CA TRP A 89 15.22 0.37 -12.85
C TRP A 89 15.92 0.82 -14.15
N TYR A 90 15.26 1.68 -14.93
CA TYR A 90 15.80 2.15 -16.19
C TYR A 90 16.67 3.41 -16.09
N ASN A 91 16.42 4.26 -15.12
CA ASN A 91 16.99 5.60 -15.06
C ASN A 91 17.99 5.82 -13.93
N GLU A 92 18.10 4.89 -12.97
CA GLU A 92 19.04 4.97 -11.87
C GLU A 92 20.06 3.82 -11.93
N ASP A 93 21.25 4.03 -11.35
CA ASP A 93 22.18 2.94 -11.07
C ASP A 93 21.66 2.13 -9.91
N VAL A 94 20.86 1.14 -10.23
CA VAL A 94 20.33 0.18 -9.24
C VAL A 94 21.43 -0.81 -8.90
N ASP A 95 22.01 -0.69 -7.73
CA ASP A 95 22.95 -1.62 -7.14
C ASP A 95 22.30 -2.54 -6.10
N GLU A 96 23.10 -3.45 -5.54
CA GLU A 96 22.59 -4.42 -4.56
C GLU A 96 22.04 -3.78 -3.27
N THR A 97 22.46 -2.57 -2.93
CA THR A 97 22.04 -1.92 -1.68
C THR A 97 20.57 -1.51 -1.68
N ILE A 98 19.95 -1.43 -2.87
CA ILE A 98 18.51 -1.13 -3.00
C ILE A 98 17.65 -2.21 -2.30
N TYR A 99 18.12 -3.47 -2.32
CA TYR A 99 17.40 -4.59 -1.71
C TYR A 99 17.59 -4.65 -0.19
N ASP A 100 18.65 -4.02 0.33
CA ASP A 100 18.94 -3.96 1.76
C ASP A 100 18.10 -2.87 2.47
N ASN A 101 17.60 -1.89 1.68
CA ASN A 101 16.88 -0.72 2.18
C ASN A 101 15.34 -0.84 2.07
N GLY A 102 14.82 -1.98 1.62
CA GLY A 102 13.37 -2.19 1.53
C GLY A 102 12.96 -3.06 0.34
N TYR A 103 11.64 -3.11 0.08
CA TYR A 103 11.09 -3.89 -1.01
C TYR A 103 11.40 -3.27 -2.37
N PHE A 104 12.15 -3.97 -3.19
CA PHE A 104 12.30 -3.67 -4.62
C PHE A 104 12.02 -4.94 -5.43
N PRO A 105 11.02 -4.95 -6.32
CA PRO A 105 10.53 -6.18 -6.92
C PRO A 105 11.25 -6.62 -8.20
N ILE A 106 12.24 -5.85 -8.70
CA ILE A 106 12.90 -6.13 -9.98
C ILE A 106 14.33 -6.61 -9.74
N TYR A 107 14.68 -7.75 -10.32
CA TYR A 107 15.96 -8.42 -10.19
C TYR A 107 16.55 -8.74 -11.57
N ASP A 108 17.86 -8.87 -11.67
CA ASP A 108 18.57 -9.48 -12.80
C ASP A 108 19.42 -10.67 -12.32
N GLU A 109 20.11 -11.32 -13.24
CA GLU A 109 20.94 -12.50 -12.91
C GLU A 109 21.98 -12.22 -11.82
N SER A 110 22.53 -11.01 -11.78
CA SER A 110 23.53 -10.61 -10.77
C SER A 110 22.92 -10.42 -9.38
N THR A 111 21.64 -10.10 -9.32
CA THR A 111 20.89 -9.78 -8.09
C THR A 111 19.94 -10.90 -7.64
N PHE A 112 19.81 -12.01 -8.38
CA PHE A 112 18.96 -13.12 -7.98
C PHE A 112 19.32 -13.71 -6.61
N HIS A 113 20.59 -13.63 -6.19
CA HIS A 113 20.97 -14.06 -4.85
C HIS A 113 20.30 -13.24 -3.74
N LYS A 114 19.97 -11.96 -3.99
CA LYS A 114 19.18 -11.13 -3.07
C LYS A 114 17.72 -11.62 -2.99
N LEU A 115 17.15 -12.04 -4.13
CA LEU A 115 15.82 -12.67 -4.15
C LEU A 115 15.82 -13.99 -3.35
N TRP A 116 16.85 -14.85 -3.53
CA TRP A 116 16.95 -16.11 -2.80
C TRP A 116 17.03 -15.91 -1.28
N ASN A 117 17.70 -14.86 -0.85
CA ASN A 117 17.93 -14.54 0.56
C ASN A 117 16.85 -13.65 1.19
N ALA A 118 15.92 -13.14 0.40
CA ALA A 118 14.87 -12.22 0.85
C ALA A 118 13.78 -12.96 1.63
N LYS A 119 14.03 -13.33 2.89
CA LYS A 119 13.11 -14.07 3.76
C LYS A 119 11.74 -13.40 3.92
N GLU A 120 11.67 -12.08 3.80
CA GLU A 120 10.42 -11.31 3.85
C GLU A 120 9.56 -11.50 2.60
N ILE A 121 10.19 -11.73 1.44
CA ILE A 121 9.51 -11.96 0.16
C ILE A 121 9.30 -13.44 -0.07
N ASN A 122 10.11 -14.27 0.58
CA ASN A 122 10.27 -15.67 0.23
C ASN A 122 10.48 -16.57 1.47
N PRO A 123 9.50 -16.66 2.38
CA PRO A 123 9.63 -17.49 3.57
C PRO A 123 9.77 -19.01 3.24
N ASN A 124 9.26 -19.47 2.09
CA ASN A 124 9.27 -20.87 1.67
C ASN A 124 10.16 -21.16 0.46
N GLY A 125 11.03 -20.13 0.05
CA GLY A 125 11.61 -20.57 -1.01
C GLY A 125 12.44 -20.09 -2.07
N GLU A 126 13.72 -20.15 -1.80
CA GLU A 126 14.72 -20.19 -2.86
C GLU A 126 14.33 -21.17 -3.98
N GLU A 127 13.90 -22.38 -3.65
CA GLU A 127 13.50 -23.42 -4.58
C GLU A 127 12.29 -23.03 -5.46
N LYS A 128 11.26 -22.42 -4.87
CA LYS A 128 10.08 -21.94 -5.61
C LYS A 128 10.48 -20.92 -6.67
N TRP A 129 11.24 -19.90 -6.28
CA TRP A 129 11.66 -18.85 -7.21
C TRP A 129 12.67 -19.33 -8.24
N LYS A 130 13.59 -20.22 -7.86
CA LYS A 130 14.49 -20.87 -8.82
C LYS A 130 13.70 -21.63 -9.86
N LYS A 131 12.67 -22.38 -9.45
CA LYS A 131 11.81 -23.13 -10.37
C LYS A 131 11.03 -22.20 -11.30
N ILE A 132 10.39 -21.13 -10.77
CA ILE A 132 9.70 -20.13 -11.59
C ILE A 132 10.61 -19.62 -12.70
N ILE A 133 11.84 -19.24 -12.37
CA ILE A 133 12.77 -18.60 -13.30
C ILE A 133 13.35 -19.61 -14.28
N SER A 134 13.86 -20.76 -13.80
CA SER A 134 14.53 -21.76 -14.64
C SER A 134 13.57 -22.46 -15.61
N GLU A 135 12.36 -22.75 -15.17
CA GLU A 135 11.33 -23.41 -15.99
C GLU A 135 10.44 -22.40 -16.77
N LYS A 136 10.68 -21.10 -16.59
CA LYS A 136 9.88 -20.01 -17.16
C LYS A 136 8.38 -20.20 -16.93
N MET A 137 8.01 -20.49 -15.69
CA MET A 137 6.64 -20.79 -15.32
C MET A 137 5.75 -19.56 -15.46
N VAL A 138 4.67 -19.67 -16.22
CA VAL A 138 3.62 -18.63 -16.34
C VAL A 138 2.31 -19.07 -15.69
N LYS A 139 2.05 -20.39 -15.63
CA LYS A 139 1.02 -21.01 -14.80
C LYS A 139 1.65 -21.48 -13.50
N LEU A 140 1.04 -21.12 -12.37
CA LEU A 140 1.55 -21.42 -11.04
C LEU A 140 0.64 -22.44 -10.36
N PRO A 141 1.19 -23.54 -9.81
CA PRO A 141 0.40 -24.54 -9.08
C PRO A 141 0.03 -24.11 -7.65
N TRP A 142 0.38 -22.91 -7.24
CA TRP A 142 0.08 -22.31 -5.97
C TRP A 142 -0.55 -20.93 -6.17
N GLY A 143 -1.21 -20.40 -5.12
CA GLY A 143 -1.82 -19.07 -5.08
C GLY A 143 -0.82 -17.94 -4.83
N PRO A 144 -1.31 -16.71 -4.66
CA PRO A 144 -0.50 -15.55 -4.35
C PRO A 144 0.09 -15.62 -2.94
N GLU A 145 1.32 -15.13 -2.79
CA GLU A 145 1.96 -14.96 -1.49
C GLU A 145 1.47 -13.71 -0.75
N CYS A 146 1.08 -12.67 -1.49
CA CYS A 146 0.56 -11.43 -0.94
C CYS A 146 -0.85 -11.18 -1.48
N VAL A 147 -1.82 -11.16 -0.57
CA VAL A 147 -3.22 -10.86 -0.89
C VAL A 147 -3.58 -9.48 -0.37
N ILE A 148 -4.05 -8.61 -1.28
CA ILE A 148 -4.33 -7.21 -0.99
C ILE A 148 -5.83 -6.96 -1.07
N PHE A 149 -6.37 -6.54 0.05
CA PHE A 149 -7.79 -6.32 0.24
C PHE A 149 -8.13 -4.85 -0.05
N SER A 150 -8.58 -4.56 -1.27
CA SER A 150 -9.03 -3.22 -1.70
C SER A 150 -10.50 -3.21 -2.13
N HIS A 151 -11.25 -4.25 -1.76
CA HIS A 151 -12.58 -4.56 -2.29
C HIS A 151 -13.74 -3.86 -1.56
N ASP A 152 -13.45 -3.06 -0.53
CA ASP A 152 -14.46 -2.23 0.12
C ASP A 152 -13.92 -0.83 0.40
N ARG A 153 -14.71 0.20 0.09
CA ARG A 153 -14.31 1.61 0.19
C ARG A 153 -14.72 2.26 1.50
N SER A 154 -15.31 1.50 2.44
CA SER A 154 -15.81 2.04 3.71
C SER A 154 -14.70 2.69 4.53
N CYS A 155 -14.98 3.89 5.02
CA CYS A 155 -14.06 4.67 5.84
C CYS A 155 -14.84 5.57 6.79
N ASN A 156 -14.29 5.82 7.96
CA ASN A 156 -14.84 6.72 8.96
C ASN A 156 -14.48 8.19 8.75
N LEU A 157 -13.67 8.50 7.73
CA LEU A 157 -13.29 9.86 7.38
C LEU A 157 -13.82 10.25 5.98
N LYS A 158 -13.85 11.58 5.76
CA LYS A 158 -14.24 12.21 4.50
C LYS A 158 -13.16 13.26 4.14
N CYS A 159 -11.94 12.74 3.86
CA CYS A 159 -10.83 13.61 3.46
C CYS A 159 -11.10 14.22 2.08
N PRO A 160 -11.08 15.57 1.92
CA PRO A 160 -11.43 16.21 0.65
C PRO A 160 -10.58 15.78 -0.55
N SER A 161 -9.31 15.40 -0.31
CA SER A 161 -8.41 14.89 -1.33
C SER A 161 -8.72 13.45 -1.77
N CYS A 162 -9.56 12.72 -1.03
CA CYS A 162 -9.81 11.29 -1.27
C CYS A 162 -11.26 11.01 -1.69
N ARG A 163 -12.25 11.70 -1.10
CA ARG A 163 -13.67 11.39 -1.32
C ARG A 163 -14.57 12.58 -1.00
N LEU A 164 -15.70 12.63 -1.68
CA LEU A 164 -16.68 13.73 -1.50
C LEU A 164 -17.58 13.51 -0.28
N ASP A 165 -17.77 12.26 0.15
CA ASP A 165 -18.66 11.90 1.26
C ASP A 165 -18.13 10.75 2.13
N TYR A 166 -18.75 10.54 3.30
CA TYR A 166 -18.53 9.33 4.08
C TYR A 166 -19.01 8.11 3.30
N ILE A 167 -18.15 7.12 3.16
CA ILE A 167 -18.48 5.88 2.46
C ILE A 167 -18.64 4.77 3.49
N GLN A 168 -19.84 4.18 3.52
CA GLN A 168 -20.14 2.90 4.15
C GLN A 168 -20.93 2.11 3.12
N THR A 169 -20.37 1.02 2.64
CA THR A 169 -21.01 0.21 1.60
C THR A 169 -22.31 -0.41 2.11
N THR A 170 -23.35 -0.33 1.30
CA THR A 170 -24.69 -0.85 1.58
C THR A 170 -25.31 -1.47 0.32
N GLY A 171 -26.42 -2.22 0.47
CA GLY A 171 -27.15 -2.80 -0.66
C GLY A 171 -26.22 -3.61 -1.59
N LYS A 172 -26.32 -3.36 -2.89
CA LYS A 172 -25.58 -4.11 -3.92
C LYS A 172 -24.04 -4.02 -3.78
N GLU A 173 -23.52 -2.85 -3.40
CA GLU A 173 -22.09 -2.69 -3.17
C GLU A 173 -21.61 -3.58 -2.03
N ARG A 174 -22.37 -3.65 -0.92
CA ARG A 174 -22.09 -4.51 0.20
C ARG A 174 -22.12 -5.98 -0.18
N GLU A 175 -23.14 -6.41 -0.93
CA GLU A 175 -23.26 -7.78 -1.44
C GLU A 175 -22.05 -8.16 -2.33
N ASN A 176 -21.60 -7.23 -3.18
CA ASN A 176 -20.43 -7.44 -4.02
C ASN A 176 -19.17 -7.58 -3.16
N SER A 177 -18.94 -6.67 -2.20
CA SER A 177 -17.80 -6.75 -1.27
C SER A 177 -17.78 -8.08 -0.52
N GLU A 178 -18.94 -8.58 -0.07
CA GLU A 178 -19.06 -9.89 0.62
C GLU A 178 -18.77 -11.08 -0.32
N LYS A 179 -19.18 -11.00 -1.60
CA LYS A 179 -18.85 -12.04 -2.60
C LYS A 179 -17.36 -12.06 -2.89
N ILE A 180 -16.75 -10.90 -3.11
CA ILE A 180 -15.30 -10.78 -3.33
C ILE A 180 -14.55 -11.32 -2.11
N GLN A 181 -14.96 -10.93 -0.91
CA GLN A 181 -14.38 -11.43 0.34
C GLN A 181 -14.43 -12.96 0.41
N LYS A 182 -15.52 -13.59 -0.06
CA LYS A 182 -15.63 -15.04 -0.07
C LYS A 182 -14.57 -15.67 -0.99
N VAL A 183 -14.38 -15.14 -2.20
CA VAL A 183 -13.33 -15.62 -3.13
C VAL A 183 -11.95 -15.47 -2.47
N ILE A 184 -11.66 -14.32 -1.85
CA ILE A 184 -10.40 -14.10 -1.15
C ILE A 184 -10.18 -15.17 -0.08
N LEU A 185 -11.16 -15.36 0.83
CA LEU A 185 -11.03 -16.25 1.99
C LEU A 185 -11.14 -17.74 1.65
N CYS A 186 -11.75 -18.11 0.51
CA CYS A 186 -11.92 -19.51 0.15
C CYS A 186 -10.86 -20.03 -0.81
N ASP A 187 -10.35 -19.14 -1.68
CA ASP A 187 -9.57 -19.57 -2.84
C ASP A 187 -8.19 -18.89 -2.91
N ALA A 188 -8.11 -17.56 -2.64
CA ALA A 188 -6.88 -16.82 -2.86
C ALA A 188 -5.89 -16.85 -1.69
N MET A 189 -6.35 -17.13 -0.46
CA MET A 189 -5.50 -17.06 0.74
C MET A 189 -4.75 -18.34 1.09
N ASP A 190 -4.99 -19.45 0.41
CA ASP A 190 -4.45 -20.75 0.82
C ASP A 190 -2.91 -20.80 0.88
N ASP A 191 -2.23 -20.05 0.00
CA ASP A 191 -0.76 -19.94 -0.04
C ASP A 191 -0.25 -18.56 0.45
N ALA A 192 -1.13 -17.73 1.00
CA ALA A 192 -0.78 -16.37 1.38
C ALA A 192 0.06 -16.33 2.66
N ASN A 193 1.24 -15.72 2.57
CA ASN A 193 2.07 -15.43 3.73
C ASN A 193 1.99 -13.95 4.17
N GLU A 194 1.43 -13.08 3.34
CA GLU A 194 1.23 -11.66 3.62
C GLU A 194 -0.20 -11.23 3.28
N LEU A 195 -0.83 -10.57 4.24
CA LEU A 195 -2.14 -9.93 4.08
C LEU A 195 -1.99 -8.41 4.16
N TYR A 196 -2.47 -7.71 3.15
CA TYR A 196 -2.46 -6.25 3.10
C TYR A 196 -3.90 -5.71 3.24
N ILE A 197 -4.23 -5.13 4.37
CA ILE A 197 -5.53 -4.54 4.69
C ILE A 197 -5.33 -3.03 4.82
N THR A 198 -5.84 -2.24 4.07
CA THR A 198 -6.63 -2.05 2.89
C THR A 198 -5.99 -0.92 2.06
N ALA A 199 -6.09 -0.94 0.73
CA ALA A 199 -5.59 0.16 -0.09
C ALA A 199 -6.67 1.21 -0.44
N SER A 200 -7.96 0.93 -0.22
CA SER A 200 -9.04 1.80 -0.70
C SER A 200 -10.04 2.29 0.35
N GLY A 201 -10.01 1.78 1.58
CA GLY A 201 -10.91 2.15 2.67
C GLY A 201 -10.14 2.51 3.95
N ASP A 202 -10.62 1.99 5.08
CA ASP A 202 -9.89 2.02 6.35
C ASP A 202 -10.20 0.77 7.17
N GLY A 203 -9.18 -0.02 7.47
CA GLY A 203 -9.31 -1.32 8.12
C GLY A 203 -10.05 -1.28 9.47
N PHE A 204 -10.08 -0.16 10.13
CA PHE A 204 -10.78 0.03 11.41
C PHE A 204 -11.98 0.98 11.30
N GLY A 205 -12.10 1.70 10.16
CA GLY A 205 -13.07 2.77 9.99
C GLY A 205 -14.46 2.29 9.59
N GLY A 206 -14.55 1.19 8.81
CA GLY A 206 -15.79 0.64 8.32
C GLY A 206 -16.30 -0.54 9.15
N GLU A 207 -17.61 -0.78 9.18
CA GLU A 207 -18.18 -1.98 9.79
C GLU A 207 -17.73 -3.23 9.02
N PHE A 208 -17.74 -3.16 7.69
CA PHE A 208 -17.27 -4.23 6.82
C PHE A 208 -15.87 -4.70 7.21
N TRP A 209 -14.92 -3.78 7.24
CA TRP A 209 -13.52 -4.09 7.57
C TRP A 209 -13.36 -4.67 8.98
N ARG A 210 -14.05 -4.11 9.98
CA ARG A 210 -14.00 -4.66 11.35
C ARG A 210 -14.55 -6.08 11.43
N ASN A 211 -15.59 -6.38 10.65
CA ASN A 211 -16.15 -7.74 10.59
C ASN A 211 -15.21 -8.69 9.85
N LEU A 212 -14.61 -8.25 8.74
CA LEU A 212 -13.58 -9.01 8.05
C LEU A 212 -12.41 -9.36 8.97
N LEU A 213 -11.81 -8.36 9.64
CA LEU A 213 -10.68 -8.60 10.56
C LEU A 213 -11.00 -9.61 11.64
N LYS A 214 -12.23 -9.62 12.16
CA LYS A 214 -12.71 -10.61 13.15
C LYS A 214 -12.94 -11.98 12.54
N SER A 215 -13.24 -12.08 11.26
CA SER A 215 -13.58 -13.34 10.58
C SER A 215 -12.37 -14.09 10.02
N ILE A 216 -11.20 -13.46 9.93
CA ILE A 216 -9.99 -14.14 9.46
C ILE A 216 -9.62 -15.24 10.47
N ASN A 217 -9.70 -16.49 10.03
CA ASN A 217 -9.30 -17.64 10.83
C ASN A 217 -7.85 -18.02 10.56
N MET A 218 -6.93 -17.60 11.43
CA MET A 218 -5.50 -17.86 11.25
C MET A 218 -5.12 -19.34 11.36
N GLU A 219 -5.96 -20.19 11.98
CA GLU A 219 -5.72 -21.64 11.98
C GLU A 219 -5.88 -22.23 10.56
N LYS A 220 -6.73 -21.61 9.73
CA LYS A 220 -6.90 -22.01 8.33
C LYS A 220 -5.69 -21.57 7.46
N TYR A 221 -4.99 -20.50 7.84
CA TYR A 221 -3.90 -19.91 7.06
C TYR A 221 -2.58 -19.93 7.84
N PRO A 222 -2.02 -21.11 8.13
CA PRO A 222 -0.85 -21.25 9.01
C PRO A 222 0.44 -20.64 8.44
N ASP A 223 0.47 -20.40 7.14
CA ASP A 223 1.63 -19.81 6.45
C ASP A 223 1.66 -18.28 6.51
N THR A 224 0.58 -17.64 6.98
CA THR A 224 0.54 -16.18 7.13
C THR A 224 1.56 -15.73 8.17
N ARG A 225 2.50 -14.89 7.75
CA ARG A 225 3.60 -14.37 8.57
C ARG A 225 3.54 -12.87 8.76
N ASN A 226 2.88 -12.15 7.86
CA ASN A 226 2.85 -10.70 7.86
C ASN A 226 1.42 -10.17 7.66
N LEU A 227 1.03 -9.22 8.50
CA LEU A 227 -0.20 -8.44 8.37
C LEU A 227 0.16 -6.97 8.20
N HIS A 228 -0.13 -6.41 7.04
CA HIS A 228 0.00 -4.97 6.80
C HIS A 228 -1.35 -4.27 6.97
N LEU A 229 -1.37 -3.22 7.78
CA LEU A 229 -2.59 -2.45 8.10
C LEU A 229 -2.45 -1.01 7.60
N HIS A 230 -3.20 -0.65 6.57
CA HIS A 230 -3.29 0.75 6.13
C HIS A 230 -4.51 1.41 6.79
N THR A 231 -4.31 2.52 7.50
CA THR A 231 -5.36 3.15 8.30
C THR A 231 -5.10 4.63 8.59
N ASN A 232 -6.16 5.36 8.93
CA ASN A 232 -6.07 6.70 9.52
C ASN A 232 -5.91 6.68 11.06
N ALA A 233 -5.83 5.50 11.66
CA ALA A 233 -5.69 5.20 13.08
C ALA A 233 -6.79 5.73 14.02
N ASN A 234 -7.81 6.47 13.56
CA ASN A 234 -8.90 6.92 14.44
C ASN A 234 -9.77 5.77 14.97
N GLY A 235 -9.90 4.69 14.18
CA GLY A 235 -10.63 3.49 14.57
C GLY A 235 -9.77 2.44 15.28
N TRP A 236 -8.45 2.52 15.19
CA TRP A 236 -7.54 1.55 15.81
C TRP A 236 -7.34 1.83 17.30
N THR A 237 -8.38 1.62 18.06
CA THR A 237 -8.37 1.77 19.51
C THR A 237 -7.88 0.50 20.20
N LYS A 238 -7.37 0.62 21.44
CA LYS A 238 -7.02 -0.56 22.27
C LYS A 238 -8.18 -1.53 22.42
N LYS A 239 -9.42 -1.01 22.61
CA LYS A 239 -10.63 -1.85 22.68
C LYS A 239 -10.86 -2.61 21.38
N MET A 240 -10.71 -1.94 20.23
CA MET A 240 -10.87 -2.59 18.92
C MET A 240 -9.80 -3.66 18.71
N TRP A 241 -8.53 -3.34 18.93
CA TRP A 241 -7.43 -4.28 18.81
C TRP A 241 -7.61 -5.51 19.69
N ASN A 242 -7.96 -5.33 20.96
CA ASN A 242 -8.20 -6.45 21.88
C ASN A 242 -9.37 -7.36 21.46
N SER A 243 -10.27 -6.87 20.59
CA SER A 243 -11.36 -7.71 20.03
C SER A 243 -10.93 -8.53 18.81
N LEU A 244 -9.69 -8.39 18.35
CA LEU A 244 -9.08 -9.07 17.20
C LEU A 244 -8.04 -10.11 17.67
N SER A 245 -8.36 -10.87 18.72
CA SER A 245 -7.42 -11.87 19.28
C SER A 245 -6.93 -12.89 18.26
N ASN A 246 -7.73 -13.17 17.24
CA ASN A 246 -7.38 -14.02 16.10
C ASN A 246 -6.17 -13.52 15.29
N LEU A 247 -5.80 -12.24 15.39
CA LEU A 247 -4.68 -11.64 14.66
C LEU A 247 -3.43 -11.45 15.54
N HIS A 248 -3.54 -11.68 16.86
CA HIS A 248 -2.45 -11.41 17.79
C HIS A 248 -1.26 -12.37 17.64
N ASP A 249 -1.49 -13.56 17.10
CA ASP A 249 -0.47 -14.58 16.91
C ASP A 249 0.27 -14.46 15.56
N ILE A 250 -0.11 -13.50 14.70
CA ILE A 250 0.63 -13.21 13.47
C ILE A 250 2.03 -12.72 13.84
N PRO A 251 3.09 -13.37 13.34
CA PRO A 251 4.47 -13.09 13.79
C PRO A 251 4.92 -11.66 13.57
N ARG A 252 4.43 -11.00 12.52
CA ARG A 252 4.83 -9.64 12.15
C ARG A 252 3.62 -8.81 11.76
N ILE A 253 3.48 -7.63 12.36
CA ILE A 253 2.52 -6.62 11.95
C ILE A 253 3.28 -5.39 11.47
N THR A 254 2.84 -4.83 10.36
CA THR A 254 3.32 -3.56 9.84
C THR A 254 2.15 -2.62 9.62
N ALA A 255 2.37 -1.33 9.71
CA ALA A 255 1.30 -0.35 9.53
C ALA A 255 1.71 0.81 8.64
N GLU A 256 0.78 1.27 7.82
CA GLU A 256 0.83 2.58 7.19
C GLU A 256 -0.27 3.47 7.76
N ILE A 257 0.13 4.56 8.41
CA ILE A 257 -0.78 5.47 9.10
C ILE A 257 -0.80 6.81 8.40
N SER A 258 -1.94 7.14 7.79
CA SER A 258 -2.15 8.37 7.05
C SER A 258 -2.65 9.50 7.96
N ILE A 259 -1.86 10.57 8.14
CA ILE A 259 -2.12 11.65 9.11
C ILE A 259 -2.21 13.04 8.46
N ASP A 260 -1.26 13.42 7.61
CA ASP A 260 -1.21 14.66 6.80
C ASP A 260 -1.10 15.97 7.61
N ALA A 261 -0.83 15.92 8.89
CA ALA A 261 -0.75 17.11 9.73
C ALA A 261 0.11 16.87 10.98
N CYS A 262 0.65 17.93 11.57
CA CYS A 262 1.25 17.90 12.89
C CYS A 262 0.54 18.83 13.89
N THR A 263 -0.54 19.49 13.48
CA THR A 263 -1.40 20.33 14.34
C THR A 263 -2.87 19.91 14.25
N GLU A 264 -3.63 20.12 15.32
CA GLU A 264 -5.06 19.84 15.36
C GLU A 264 -5.84 20.67 14.32
N GLU A 265 -5.44 21.92 14.12
CA GLU A 265 -6.10 22.82 13.18
C GLU A 265 -6.02 22.29 11.74
N THR A 266 -4.82 21.94 11.28
CA THR A 266 -4.60 21.40 9.93
C THR A 266 -5.24 20.02 9.78
N TYR A 267 -5.08 19.15 10.80
CA TYR A 267 -5.69 17.82 10.81
C TYR A 267 -7.20 17.88 10.59
N ASN A 268 -7.91 18.75 11.34
CA ASN A 268 -9.37 18.87 11.24
C ASN A 268 -9.83 19.35 9.87
N LYS A 269 -9.02 20.14 9.15
CA LYS A 269 -9.30 20.62 7.79
C LYS A 269 -9.11 19.54 6.73
N ILE A 270 -8.09 18.68 6.89
CA ILE A 270 -7.67 17.70 5.87
C ILE A 270 -8.29 16.34 6.13
N ARG A 271 -8.33 15.90 7.38
CA ARG A 271 -8.84 14.60 7.81
C ARG A 271 -10.24 14.75 8.41
N VAL A 272 -11.18 15.28 7.60
CA VAL A 272 -12.54 15.60 8.04
C VAL A 272 -13.25 14.38 8.63
N GLY A 273 -13.74 14.54 9.87
CA GLY A 273 -14.33 13.48 10.68
C GLY A 273 -13.37 12.82 11.65
N GLY A 274 -12.06 13.01 11.46
CA GLY A 274 -11.03 12.57 12.40
C GLY A 274 -11.04 13.39 13.68
N LYS A 275 -10.57 12.80 14.78
CA LYS A 275 -10.44 13.45 16.08
C LYS A 275 -8.99 13.44 16.52
N TRP A 276 -8.34 14.59 16.54
CA TRP A 276 -6.92 14.75 16.86
C TRP A 276 -6.52 14.08 18.17
N LYS A 277 -7.27 14.33 19.24
CA LYS A 277 -7.02 13.70 20.55
C LYS A 277 -7.15 12.19 20.52
N THR A 278 -8.09 11.66 19.74
CA THR A 278 -8.25 10.21 19.57
C THR A 278 -7.09 9.63 18.78
N LEU A 279 -6.67 10.29 17.70
CA LEU A 279 -5.49 9.89 16.94
C LEU A 279 -4.26 9.78 17.85
N HIS A 280 -3.93 10.83 18.61
CA HIS A 280 -2.77 10.81 19.49
C HIS A 280 -2.84 9.71 20.56
N LYS A 281 -4.00 9.51 21.18
CA LYS A 281 -4.22 8.40 22.11
C LYS A 281 -3.97 7.04 21.46
N ASN A 282 -4.47 6.86 20.25
CA ASN A 282 -4.31 5.61 19.51
C ASN A 282 -2.86 5.40 19.04
N LEU A 283 -2.17 6.47 18.61
CA LEU A 283 -0.74 6.38 18.27
C LEU A 283 0.10 5.95 19.48
N HIS A 284 -0.16 6.52 20.66
CA HIS A 284 0.50 6.04 21.88
C HIS A 284 0.30 4.55 22.10
N PHE A 285 -0.95 4.08 22.01
CA PHE A 285 -1.26 2.66 22.14
C PHE A 285 -0.55 1.82 21.06
N ILE A 286 -0.62 2.22 19.79
CA ILE A 286 -0.03 1.49 18.66
C ILE A 286 1.48 1.34 18.85
N PHE A 287 2.17 2.42 19.19
CA PHE A 287 3.62 2.41 19.32
C PHE A 287 4.15 1.73 20.60
N THR A 288 3.30 1.51 21.62
CA THR A 288 3.78 1.01 22.92
C THR A 288 3.22 -0.34 23.35
N GLU A 289 2.05 -0.73 22.84
CA GLU A 289 1.33 -1.88 23.40
C GLU A 289 1.07 -3.04 22.41
N ILE A 290 1.41 -2.91 21.13
CA ILE A 290 1.27 -3.98 20.15
C ILE A 290 2.62 -4.71 20.02
N PRO A 291 2.78 -5.91 20.60
CA PRO A 291 4.11 -6.51 20.79
C PRO A 291 4.78 -7.00 19.49
N ASN A 292 3.99 -7.37 18.49
CA ASN A 292 4.45 -7.88 17.19
C ASN A 292 4.41 -6.83 16.08
N LEU A 293 4.17 -5.56 16.42
CA LEU A 293 4.30 -4.44 15.49
C LEU A 293 5.80 -4.18 15.25
N ASP A 294 6.25 -4.39 14.03
CA ASP A 294 7.66 -4.33 13.64
C ASP A 294 8.02 -3.02 12.91
N PHE A 295 7.05 -2.44 12.21
CA PHE A 295 7.28 -1.28 11.37
C PHE A 295 6.05 -0.39 11.27
N VAL A 296 6.26 0.93 11.32
CA VAL A 296 5.21 1.93 11.07
C VAL A 296 5.67 2.95 10.04
N ARG A 297 4.93 3.05 8.94
CA ARG A 297 5.05 4.17 8.00
C ARG A 297 4.04 5.25 8.38
N MET A 298 4.52 6.45 8.68
CA MET A 298 3.69 7.62 8.89
C MET A 298 3.62 8.42 7.59
N THR A 299 2.46 8.43 6.94
CA THR A 299 2.27 9.03 5.61
C THR A 299 1.66 10.41 5.72
N PHE A 300 2.18 11.31 4.87
CA PHE A 300 1.78 12.71 4.77
C PHE A 300 1.57 13.08 3.30
N VAL A 301 0.30 13.23 2.89
CA VAL A 301 -0.06 13.72 1.56
C VAL A 301 0.11 15.23 1.52
N VAL A 302 1.11 15.70 0.77
CA VAL A 302 1.51 17.11 0.74
C VAL A 302 0.59 17.90 -0.19
N GLN A 303 0.03 18.99 0.32
CA GLN A 303 -0.86 19.90 -0.40
C GLN A 303 -0.70 21.35 0.11
N ASP A 304 -1.37 22.31 -0.54
CA ASP A 304 -1.28 23.74 -0.26
C ASP A 304 -1.39 24.15 1.21
N ASN A 305 -2.25 23.48 1.96
CA ASN A 305 -2.62 23.86 3.31
C ASN A 305 -1.85 23.12 4.41
N ASN A 306 -0.90 22.24 4.07
CA ASN A 306 -0.13 21.50 5.06
C ASN A 306 1.39 21.44 4.83
N TYR A 307 1.92 21.81 3.67
CA TYR A 307 3.33 21.64 3.35
C TYR A 307 4.28 22.31 4.38
N LYS A 308 3.85 23.40 5.00
CA LYS A 308 4.61 24.09 6.09
C LYS A 308 4.72 23.28 7.38
N GLU A 309 3.93 22.20 7.51
CA GLU A 309 3.96 21.32 8.67
C GLU A 309 4.90 20.11 8.51
N MET A 310 5.57 19.93 7.37
CA MET A 310 6.42 18.76 7.07
C MET A 310 7.51 18.57 8.15
N VAL A 311 8.22 19.65 8.52
CA VAL A 311 9.23 19.59 9.59
C VAL A 311 8.62 19.27 10.95
N GLY A 312 7.45 19.81 11.25
CA GLY A 312 6.69 19.51 12.48
C GLY A 312 6.26 18.05 12.53
N PHE A 313 5.85 17.50 11.38
CA PHE A 313 5.46 16.10 11.25
C PHE A 313 6.63 15.13 11.51
N ILE A 314 7.84 15.44 11.01
CA ILE A 314 9.05 14.67 11.33
C ILE A 314 9.30 14.65 12.85
N LYS A 315 9.18 15.80 13.53
CA LYS A 315 9.37 15.88 15.00
C LYS A 315 8.32 15.05 15.74
N MET A 316 7.07 15.09 15.31
CA MET A 316 5.99 14.27 15.86
C MET A 316 6.25 12.77 15.65
N SER A 317 6.70 12.38 14.48
CA SER A 317 7.04 10.99 14.16
C SER A 317 8.22 10.48 14.99
N ASP A 318 9.26 11.30 15.18
CA ASP A 318 10.41 11.01 16.04
C ASP A 318 10.00 10.85 17.51
N TYR A 319 9.04 11.64 17.97
CA TYR A 319 8.49 11.49 19.33
C TYR A 319 7.83 10.10 19.50
N PHE A 320 6.94 9.69 18.59
CA PHE A 320 6.28 8.39 18.68
C PHE A 320 7.26 7.22 18.51
N GLN A 321 8.18 7.33 17.57
CA GLN A 321 9.23 6.34 17.35
C GLN A 321 10.02 6.05 18.64
N LYS A 322 10.41 7.09 19.38
CA LYS A 322 11.20 6.98 20.60
C LYS A 322 10.47 6.36 21.79
N LEU A 323 9.14 6.27 21.75
CA LEU A 323 8.38 5.66 22.86
C LEU A 323 8.75 4.18 23.07
N ASN A 324 9.08 3.47 22.00
CA ASN A 324 9.43 2.04 22.03
C ASN A 324 10.54 1.67 21.03
N ASN A 325 11.31 2.63 20.59
CA ASN A 325 12.35 2.46 19.55
C ASN A 325 11.83 1.71 18.30
N MET A 326 10.59 2.00 17.91
CA MET A 326 9.90 1.38 16.78
C MET A 326 10.57 1.78 15.46
N ARG A 327 10.85 0.80 14.59
CA ARG A 327 11.27 1.12 13.23
C ARG A 327 10.18 1.94 12.54
N THR A 328 10.51 3.18 12.16
CA THR A 328 9.52 4.14 11.67
C THR A 328 10.03 4.85 10.42
N GLU A 329 9.15 4.96 9.44
CA GLU A 329 9.35 5.72 8.21
C GLU A 329 8.40 6.91 8.18
N VAL A 330 8.89 8.06 7.73
CA VAL A 330 8.08 9.22 7.33
C VAL A 330 8.06 9.31 5.82
N ASN A 331 6.89 9.22 5.22
CA ASN A 331 6.70 9.22 3.80
C ASN A 331 5.89 10.45 3.35
N PHE A 332 6.55 11.40 2.69
CA PHE A 332 5.89 12.53 2.04
C PHE A 332 5.58 12.18 0.60
N ILE A 333 4.31 12.24 0.24
CA ILE A 333 3.82 11.95 -1.12
C ILE A 333 3.01 13.13 -1.64
N HIS A 334 2.97 13.31 -2.96
CA HIS A 334 2.11 14.36 -3.51
C HIS A 334 0.63 14.01 -3.42
N ILE A 335 -0.18 15.08 -3.38
CA ILE A 335 -1.61 14.96 -3.55
C ILE A 335 -1.94 14.49 -4.97
N ASN A 336 -2.91 13.59 -5.08
CA ASN A 336 -3.51 13.19 -6.34
C ASN A 336 -4.95 13.68 -6.41
N ASN A 337 -5.44 13.98 -7.61
CA ASN A 337 -6.84 14.28 -7.83
C ASN A 337 -7.61 12.98 -8.12
N TRP A 338 -8.31 12.49 -7.13
CA TRP A 338 -9.17 11.31 -7.24
C TRP A 338 -10.57 11.63 -7.79
N GLY A 339 -10.69 12.70 -8.63
CA GLY A 339 -11.96 13.22 -9.12
C GLY A 339 -12.75 14.01 -8.08
N THR A 340 -12.12 14.37 -6.96
CA THR A 340 -12.76 15.14 -5.87
C THR A 340 -12.63 16.65 -6.07
N PHE A 341 -11.69 17.10 -6.89
CA PHE A 341 -11.44 18.51 -7.15
C PHE A 341 -11.78 18.86 -8.60
N THR A 342 -12.47 19.99 -8.77
CA THR A 342 -12.56 20.63 -10.09
C THR A 342 -11.19 21.13 -10.51
N GLU A 343 -10.96 21.35 -11.82
CA GLU A 343 -9.66 21.79 -12.34
C GLU A 343 -9.14 23.07 -11.65
N ASN A 344 -10.02 24.03 -11.39
CA ASN A 344 -9.65 25.28 -10.72
C ASN A 344 -9.19 25.04 -9.27
N VAL A 345 -9.93 24.19 -8.53
CA VAL A 345 -9.55 23.84 -7.16
C VAL A 345 -8.27 23.00 -7.16
N TRP A 346 -8.12 22.07 -8.11
CA TRP A 346 -6.92 21.26 -8.24
C TRP A 346 -5.65 22.11 -8.42
N LYS A 347 -5.72 23.15 -9.27
CA LYS A 347 -4.59 24.09 -9.45
C LYS A 347 -4.14 24.76 -8.15
N THR A 348 -5.03 24.96 -7.20
CA THR A 348 -4.71 25.56 -5.88
C THR A 348 -4.26 24.53 -4.86
N LYS A 349 -4.69 23.26 -4.98
CA LYS A 349 -4.34 22.18 -4.08
C LYS A 349 -2.99 21.53 -4.38
N ASN A 350 -2.66 21.45 -5.66
CA ASN A 350 -1.44 20.81 -6.12
C ASN A 350 -0.23 21.76 -6.01
N ILE A 351 0.35 21.79 -4.82
CA ILE A 351 1.53 22.61 -4.50
C ILE A 351 2.77 22.20 -5.34
N ASN A 352 2.81 20.97 -5.88
CA ASN A 352 3.88 20.50 -6.76
C ASN A 352 3.86 21.13 -8.15
N ASN A 353 2.78 21.80 -8.51
CA ASN A 353 2.72 22.49 -9.79
C ASN A 353 3.65 23.71 -9.77
N LYS A 354 4.62 23.76 -10.68
CA LYS A 354 5.59 24.87 -10.81
C LYS A 354 4.94 26.24 -10.97
N SER A 355 3.69 26.29 -11.44
CA SER A 355 2.91 27.54 -11.56
C SER A 355 2.16 27.95 -10.29
N HIS A 356 2.20 27.12 -9.23
CA HIS A 356 1.56 27.44 -7.95
C HIS A 356 2.24 28.64 -7.30
N SER A 357 1.47 29.57 -6.73
CA SER A 357 2.00 30.81 -6.13
C SER A 357 3.00 30.58 -5.01
N GLU A 358 2.83 29.54 -4.23
CA GLU A 358 3.71 29.16 -3.12
C GLU A 358 4.74 28.07 -3.48
N TYR A 359 4.91 27.72 -4.77
CA TYR A 359 5.83 26.67 -5.20
C TYR A 359 7.27 26.87 -4.69
N LYS A 360 7.77 28.11 -4.70
CA LYS A 360 9.14 28.42 -4.22
C LYS A 360 9.30 28.18 -2.73
N ASP A 361 8.30 28.54 -1.93
CA ASP A 361 8.30 28.30 -0.49
C ASP A 361 8.23 26.79 -0.21
N PHE A 362 7.42 26.06 -0.98
CA PHE A 362 7.35 24.62 -0.90
C PHE A 362 8.69 23.94 -1.19
N ILE A 363 9.41 24.34 -2.25
CA ILE A 363 10.74 23.80 -2.55
C ILE A 363 11.71 24.07 -1.39
N SER A 364 11.64 25.26 -0.77
CA SER A 364 12.44 25.58 0.43
C SER A 364 12.14 24.62 1.57
N GLU A 365 10.86 24.28 1.82
CA GLU A 365 10.49 23.31 2.84
C GLU A 365 10.97 21.88 2.53
N ILE A 366 10.98 21.47 1.25
CA ILE A 366 11.59 20.19 0.84
C ILE A 366 13.08 20.16 1.20
N GLU A 367 13.82 21.21 0.92
CA GLU A 367 15.25 21.27 1.26
C GLU A 367 15.46 21.26 2.79
N ASN A 368 14.60 21.93 3.55
CA ASN A 368 14.60 21.84 5.01
C ASN A 368 14.40 20.39 5.47
N VAL A 369 13.41 19.68 4.93
CA VAL A 369 13.16 18.26 5.24
C VAL A 369 14.36 17.38 4.89
N LYS A 370 14.95 17.55 3.70
CA LYS A 370 16.13 16.78 3.29
C LYS A 370 17.31 17.01 4.24
N SER A 371 17.52 18.23 4.71
CA SER A 371 18.58 18.55 5.67
C SER A 371 18.43 17.84 7.03
N LEU A 372 17.20 17.45 7.38
CA LEU A 372 16.92 16.78 8.64
C LEU A 372 17.18 15.25 8.61
N ARG A 373 17.34 14.63 7.45
CA ARG A 373 17.60 13.18 7.34
C ARG A 373 18.77 12.74 8.22
N ASN A 374 19.87 13.46 8.19
CA ASN A 374 21.06 13.15 9.00
C ASN A 374 20.88 13.41 10.50
N LYS A 375 19.91 14.25 10.87
CA LYS A 375 19.64 14.60 12.27
C LYS A 375 18.80 13.52 12.96
N TYR A 376 17.87 12.90 12.25
CA TYR A 376 16.95 11.88 12.77
C TYR A 376 17.37 10.49 12.27
N LYS A 377 18.55 10.02 12.75
CA LYS A 377 19.20 8.78 12.24
C LYS A 377 18.36 7.51 12.41
N ASN A 378 17.42 7.48 13.36
CA ASN A 378 16.55 6.33 13.62
C ASN A 378 15.19 6.45 12.91
N LEU A 379 15.02 7.48 12.08
CA LEU A 379 13.80 7.74 11.34
C LEU A 379 14.13 7.79 9.85
N GLU A 380 13.57 6.88 9.09
CA GLU A 380 13.70 6.88 7.64
C GLU A 380 12.79 7.98 7.05
N ILE A 381 13.33 8.94 6.31
CA ILE A 381 12.55 10.07 5.77
C ILE A 381 12.61 10.02 4.23
N TYR A 382 11.46 9.79 3.61
CA TYR A 382 11.31 9.76 2.16
C TYR A 382 10.52 10.96 1.67
N THR A 383 10.99 11.53 0.58
CA THR A 383 10.32 12.64 -0.11
C THR A 383 10.02 12.20 -1.55
N ASN A 384 8.88 11.53 -1.71
CA ASN A 384 8.34 11.11 -3.00
C ASN A 384 7.44 12.20 -3.59
N ILE A 385 7.99 13.43 -3.67
CA ILE A 385 7.30 14.67 -4.06
C ILE A 385 8.17 15.49 -5.00
#